data_661991c5cf4dcd449338295ebd3c9db0
#
_entry.id   661991c5cf4dcd449338295ebd3c9db0
#
_cell.length_a   1.000
_cell.length_b   1.000
_cell.length_c   1.000
_cell.angle_alpha   90.00
_cell.angle_beta   90.00
_cell.angle_gamma   90.00
#
_symmetry.space_group_name_H-M   'P 1'
#
loop_
_entity.id
_entity.type
_entity.pdbx_description
1 polymer ?
#
loop_
_entity_poly.entity_id
_entity_poly.type
_entity_poly.pdbx_seq_one_letter_code
_entity_poly.pdbx_strand_id
1 'polypeptide(L)'
;MWSLLAAVGLFAAGAGVSVWHGVKEIIHGGSSLGGYYIAYLVLTIALVMEAISLRQVVRQLRGEAEVYNRDLLEHALVTSDPVTRAVFAEDSAAVIGSVLAFGGIGLHQLTGNALWDSVASILIGILLGVIAVVLIDRNRRFIAGEPGSSELREAMVARIKALPDVAAVRFARVFHVGPRLLFLVASVDLAGDAPESHVAKKLRRLERELESDPHIVDAVLTIADSDESDSN
;
A
#
# COMPACT_ATOMS: atom_id res chain seq x y z
N MET A 1 -8.38 -1.84 7.73
CA MET A 1 -7.95 -0.60 8.40
C MET A 1 -7.26 -0.85 9.74
N TRP A 2 -7.86 -1.61 10.70
CA TRP A 2 -7.25 -1.87 12.00
C TRP A 2 -5.89 -2.57 11.94
N SER A 3 -5.72 -3.55 11.05
CA SER A 3 -4.44 -4.27 10.86
C SER A 3 -3.31 -3.34 10.43
N LEU A 4 -3.60 -2.36 9.59
CA LEU A 4 -2.62 -1.41 9.11
C LEU A 4 -2.22 -0.38 10.17
N LEU A 5 -3.18 0.10 10.97
CA LEU A 5 -2.89 0.94 12.14
C LEU A 5 -2.06 0.18 13.18
N ALA A 6 -2.37 -1.10 13.39
CA ALA A 6 -1.59 -1.96 14.27
C ALA A 6 -0.15 -2.14 13.76
N ALA A 7 0.04 -2.38 12.46
CA ALA A 7 1.36 -2.49 11.85
C ALA A 7 2.18 -1.20 12.03
N VAL A 8 1.61 -0.04 11.67
CA VAL A 8 2.28 1.26 11.86
C VAL A 8 2.64 1.49 13.34
N GLY A 9 1.73 1.18 14.26
CA GLY A 9 1.99 1.29 15.70
C GLY A 9 3.14 0.39 16.15
N LEU A 10 3.19 -0.85 15.66
CA LEU A 10 4.25 -1.80 15.97
C LEU A 10 5.61 -1.33 15.44
N PHE A 11 5.67 -0.85 14.20
CA PHE A 11 6.90 -0.30 13.61
C PHE A 11 7.38 0.94 14.34
N ALA A 12 6.49 1.87 14.67
CA ALA A 12 6.85 3.08 15.40
C ALA A 12 7.36 2.76 16.82
N ALA A 13 6.68 1.87 17.53
CA ALA A 13 7.12 1.41 18.85
C ALA A 13 8.45 0.65 18.77
N GLY A 14 8.59 -0.26 17.80
CA GLY A 14 9.82 -1.01 17.54
C GLY A 14 11.00 -0.08 17.23
N ALA A 15 10.78 0.93 16.39
CA ALA A 15 11.78 1.95 16.07
C ALA A 15 12.24 2.69 17.34
N GLY A 16 11.29 3.17 18.15
CA GLY A 16 11.60 3.88 19.39
C GLY A 16 12.38 3.02 20.39
N VAL A 17 11.95 1.80 20.61
CA VAL A 17 12.62 0.85 21.53
C VAL A 17 14.01 0.51 21.03
N SER A 18 14.18 0.21 19.73
CA SER A 18 15.46 -0.19 19.15
C SER A 18 16.49 0.94 19.19
N VAL A 19 16.10 2.17 18.84
CA VAL A 19 16.98 3.36 18.95
C VAL A 19 17.31 3.64 20.41
N TRP A 20 16.32 3.61 21.30
CA TRP A 20 16.54 3.83 22.74
C TRP A 20 17.53 2.83 23.33
N HIS A 21 17.35 1.54 22.98
CA HIS A 21 18.24 0.47 23.44
C HIS A 21 19.68 0.70 22.96
N GLY A 22 19.87 0.94 21.66
CA GLY A 22 21.19 1.19 21.09
C GLY A 22 21.89 2.43 21.69
N VAL A 23 21.16 3.53 21.87
CA VAL A 23 21.70 4.76 22.49
C VAL A 23 22.05 4.52 23.96
N LYS A 24 21.18 3.87 24.72
CA LYS A 24 21.43 3.55 26.13
C LYS A 24 22.68 2.69 26.30
N GLU A 25 22.86 1.72 25.42
CA GLU A 25 24.01 0.80 25.44
C GLU A 25 25.32 1.51 25.12
N ILE A 26 25.31 2.49 24.19
CA ILE A 26 26.46 3.35 23.90
C ILE A 26 26.85 4.19 25.13
N ILE A 27 25.85 4.76 25.83
CA ILE A 27 26.10 5.68 26.96
C ILE A 27 26.55 4.94 28.22
N HIS A 28 25.98 3.78 28.52
CA HIS A 28 26.19 3.07 29.77
C HIS A 28 27.16 1.88 29.67
N GLY A 29 27.66 1.60 28.46
CA GLY A 29 28.45 0.41 28.20
C GLY A 29 27.57 -0.83 28.11
N GLY A 30 27.64 -1.57 27.02
CA GLY A 30 26.89 -2.81 26.84
C GLY A 30 27.39 -3.89 27.79
N SER A 31 26.48 -4.58 28.46
CA SER A 31 26.81 -5.78 29.21
C SER A 31 27.09 -6.92 28.23
N SER A 32 28.16 -7.68 28.46
CA SER A 32 28.40 -8.93 27.74
C SER A 32 27.23 -9.88 27.99
N LEU A 33 26.29 -9.97 27.06
CA LEU A 33 25.19 -10.92 27.14
C LEU A 33 25.76 -12.34 26.97
N GLY A 34 25.92 -13.07 28.07
CA GLY A 34 26.01 -14.53 28.02
C GLY A 34 24.70 -15.05 27.43
N GLY A 35 24.71 -15.56 26.22
CA GLY A 35 23.51 -16.09 25.59
C GLY A 35 23.39 -15.84 24.08
N TYR A 36 24.47 -15.47 23.42
CA TYR A 36 24.50 -15.26 21.94
C TYR A 36 23.92 -16.45 21.18
N TYR A 37 24.06 -17.67 21.69
CA TYR A 37 23.51 -18.86 21.07
C TYR A 37 21.98 -18.80 20.93
N ILE A 38 21.29 -18.33 21.98
CA ILE A 38 19.84 -18.20 21.99
C ILE A 38 19.45 -17.08 21.00
N ALA A 39 20.18 -15.97 20.98
CA ALA A 39 19.93 -14.87 20.05
C ALA A 39 20.07 -15.34 18.60
N TYR A 40 21.14 -16.05 18.25
CA TYR A 40 21.32 -16.61 16.90
C TYR A 40 20.24 -17.63 16.53
N LEU A 41 19.82 -18.49 17.46
CA LEU A 41 18.75 -19.45 17.21
C LEU A 41 17.44 -18.73 16.86
N VAL A 42 17.05 -17.75 17.68
CA VAL A 42 15.83 -16.97 17.47
C VAL A 42 15.90 -16.19 16.18
N LEU A 43 17.00 -15.48 15.90
CA LEU A 43 17.20 -14.72 14.67
C LEU A 43 17.20 -15.64 13.43
N THR A 44 17.77 -16.83 13.50
CA THR A 44 17.78 -17.78 12.39
C THR A 44 16.36 -18.22 12.07
N ILE A 45 15.58 -18.58 13.08
CA ILE A 45 14.18 -19.00 12.90
C ILE A 45 13.37 -17.84 12.30
N ALA A 46 13.50 -16.63 12.87
CA ALA A 46 12.83 -15.44 12.37
C ALA A 46 13.21 -15.16 10.91
N LEU A 47 14.51 -15.13 10.60
CA LEU A 47 14.99 -14.87 9.23
C LEU A 47 14.45 -15.88 8.20
N VAL A 48 14.39 -17.16 8.57
CA VAL A 48 13.85 -18.20 7.68
C VAL A 48 12.36 -17.97 7.43
N MET A 49 11.60 -17.68 8.48
CA MET A 49 10.16 -17.42 8.34
C MET A 49 9.88 -16.19 7.48
N GLU A 50 10.57 -15.08 7.75
CA GLU A 50 10.45 -13.83 6.99
C GLU A 50 10.91 -13.99 5.52
N ALA A 51 11.99 -14.73 5.29
CA ALA A 51 12.46 -14.99 3.93
C ALA A 51 11.46 -15.84 3.12
N ILE A 52 10.76 -16.79 3.76
CA ILE A 52 9.72 -17.58 3.10
C ILE A 52 8.53 -16.68 2.76
N SER A 53 8.06 -15.85 3.70
CA SER A 53 6.97 -14.90 3.51
C SER A 53 7.30 -13.91 2.39
N LEU A 54 8.45 -13.24 2.48
CA LEU A 54 8.94 -12.31 1.46
C LEU A 54 9.00 -12.96 0.06
N ARG A 55 9.48 -14.20 -0.02
CA ARG A 55 9.52 -14.93 -1.30
C ARG A 55 8.13 -15.11 -1.89
N GLN A 56 7.12 -15.40 -1.07
CA GLN A 56 5.73 -15.58 -1.54
C GLN A 56 5.18 -14.27 -2.11
N VAL A 57 5.34 -13.18 -1.36
CA VAL A 57 4.89 -11.84 -1.79
C VAL A 57 5.62 -11.38 -3.06
N VAL A 58 6.94 -11.56 -3.13
CA VAL A 58 7.74 -11.23 -4.33
C VAL A 58 7.27 -12.03 -5.55
N ARG A 59 6.92 -13.31 -5.38
CA ARG A 59 6.38 -14.12 -6.49
C ARG A 59 5.03 -13.60 -6.98
N GLN A 60 4.15 -13.22 -6.06
CA GLN A 60 2.86 -12.64 -6.41
C GLN A 60 3.04 -11.30 -7.15
N LEU A 61 3.84 -10.39 -6.60
CA LEU A 61 4.11 -9.08 -7.20
C LEU A 61 4.79 -9.18 -8.57
N ARG A 62 5.69 -10.15 -8.77
CA ARG A 62 6.31 -10.38 -10.09
C ARG A 62 5.29 -10.79 -11.14
N GLY A 63 4.40 -11.73 -10.80
CA GLY A 63 3.35 -12.15 -11.72
C GLY A 63 2.41 -11.00 -12.11
N GLU A 64 2.11 -10.11 -11.18
CA GLU A 64 1.31 -8.91 -11.45
C GLU A 64 2.11 -7.85 -12.25
N ALA A 65 3.37 -7.62 -11.91
CA ALA A 65 4.25 -6.65 -12.58
C ALA A 65 4.48 -6.98 -14.06
N GLU A 66 4.65 -8.28 -14.39
CA GLU A 66 4.80 -8.75 -15.77
C GLU A 66 3.57 -8.41 -16.63
N VAL A 67 2.35 -8.53 -16.06
CA VAL A 67 1.10 -8.18 -16.76
C VAL A 67 1.05 -6.69 -17.10
N TYR A 68 1.60 -5.82 -16.22
CA TYR A 68 1.60 -4.38 -16.40
C TYR A 68 2.89 -3.82 -17.01
N ASN A 69 3.84 -4.69 -17.40
CA ASN A 69 5.16 -4.31 -17.94
C ASN A 69 5.89 -3.29 -17.05
N ARG A 70 5.86 -3.52 -15.73
CA ARG A 70 6.47 -2.67 -14.71
C ARG A 70 7.58 -3.40 -13.97
N ASP A 71 8.52 -2.61 -13.41
CA ASP A 71 9.53 -3.16 -12.50
C ASP A 71 8.91 -3.61 -11.18
N LEU A 72 9.45 -4.66 -10.55
CA LEU A 72 8.93 -5.22 -9.29
C LEU A 72 8.76 -4.16 -8.20
N LEU A 73 9.79 -3.32 -8.01
CA LEU A 73 9.79 -2.30 -6.96
C LEU A 73 8.77 -1.20 -7.26
N GLU A 74 8.70 -0.76 -8.51
CA GLU A 74 7.71 0.21 -8.96
C GLU A 74 6.29 -0.35 -8.76
N HIS A 75 6.05 -1.61 -9.18
CA HIS A 75 4.76 -2.25 -9.00
C HIS A 75 4.40 -2.40 -7.52
N ALA A 76 5.33 -2.82 -6.67
CA ALA A 76 5.11 -2.96 -5.23
C ALA A 76 4.73 -1.63 -4.55
N LEU A 77 5.25 -0.49 -5.06
CA LEU A 77 4.92 0.84 -4.53
C LEU A 77 3.60 1.40 -5.06
N VAL A 78 3.17 0.96 -6.25
CA VAL A 78 1.97 1.49 -6.96
C VAL A 78 0.77 0.55 -6.84
N THR A 79 0.98 -0.73 -6.45
CA THR A 79 -0.12 -1.69 -6.34
C THR A 79 -1.28 -1.15 -5.51
N SER A 80 -2.49 -1.34 -6.00
CA SER A 80 -3.72 -0.91 -5.34
C SER A 80 -4.11 -1.77 -4.13
N ASP A 81 -3.41 -2.89 -3.90
CA ASP A 81 -3.61 -3.71 -2.71
C ASP A 81 -2.71 -3.24 -1.55
N PRO A 82 -3.28 -2.51 -0.55
CA PRO A 82 -2.51 -2.00 0.58
C PRO A 82 -1.97 -3.11 1.48
N VAL A 83 -2.61 -4.28 1.48
CA VAL A 83 -2.19 -5.42 2.30
C VAL A 83 -0.91 -6.03 1.72
N THR A 84 -0.90 -6.34 0.44
CA THR A 84 0.29 -6.88 -0.26
C THR A 84 1.48 -5.92 -0.14
N ARG A 85 1.24 -4.61 -0.28
CA ARG A 85 2.27 -3.58 -0.11
C ARG A 85 2.82 -3.52 1.31
N ALA A 86 1.95 -3.59 2.32
CA ALA A 86 2.36 -3.60 3.72
C ALA A 86 3.18 -4.83 4.06
N VAL A 87 2.74 -6.02 3.66
CA VAL A 87 3.46 -7.28 3.90
C VAL A 87 4.82 -7.27 3.19
N PHE A 88 4.90 -6.80 1.94
CA PHE A 88 6.19 -6.66 1.24
C PHE A 88 7.17 -5.75 1.98
N ALA A 89 6.70 -4.59 2.48
CA ALA A 89 7.53 -3.66 3.23
C ALA A 89 7.95 -4.23 4.59
N GLU A 90 7.04 -4.91 5.29
CA GLU A 90 7.25 -5.54 6.58
C GLU A 90 8.29 -6.66 6.48
N ASP A 91 8.07 -7.64 5.60
CA ASP A 91 8.97 -8.78 5.42
C ASP A 91 10.35 -8.34 4.92
N SER A 92 10.41 -7.33 4.03
CA SER A 92 11.69 -6.76 3.58
C SER A 92 12.47 -6.12 4.73
N ALA A 93 11.78 -5.34 5.57
CA ALA A 93 12.38 -4.72 6.75
C ALA A 93 12.87 -5.77 7.75
N ALA A 94 12.07 -6.82 7.98
CA ALA A 94 12.40 -7.89 8.91
C ALA A 94 13.64 -8.68 8.45
N VAL A 95 13.74 -9.00 7.15
CA VAL A 95 14.92 -9.68 6.58
C VAL A 95 16.16 -8.78 6.72
N ILE A 96 16.08 -7.51 6.33
CA ILE A 96 17.20 -6.55 6.44
C ILE A 96 17.58 -6.38 7.92
N GLY A 97 16.60 -6.18 8.79
CA GLY A 97 16.82 -6.05 10.25
C GLY A 97 17.50 -7.26 10.84
N SER A 98 17.09 -8.47 10.47
CA SER A 98 17.72 -9.73 10.92
C SER A 98 19.17 -9.82 10.47
N VAL A 99 19.48 -9.44 9.22
CA VAL A 99 20.87 -9.42 8.72
C VAL A 99 21.71 -8.39 9.49
N LEU A 100 21.17 -7.21 9.77
CA LEU A 100 21.85 -6.20 10.60
C LEU A 100 22.09 -6.71 12.02
N ALA A 101 21.11 -7.39 12.64
CA ALA A 101 21.25 -7.97 13.96
C ALA A 101 22.32 -9.07 14.00
N PHE A 102 22.33 -9.98 13.01
CA PHE A 102 23.39 -10.97 12.87
C PHE A 102 24.76 -10.33 12.73
N GLY A 103 24.88 -9.29 11.90
CA GLY A 103 26.12 -8.55 11.73
C GLY A 103 26.57 -7.87 13.02
N GLY A 104 25.68 -7.19 13.72
CA GLY A 104 25.96 -6.51 14.98
C GLY A 104 26.47 -7.47 16.06
N ILE A 105 25.73 -8.56 16.30
CA ILE A 105 26.12 -9.59 17.29
C ILE A 105 27.43 -10.27 16.86
N GLY A 106 27.60 -10.59 15.58
CA GLY A 106 28.80 -11.23 15.07
C GLY A 106 30.05 -10.36 15.22
N LEU A 107 29.96 -9.08 14.86
CA LEU A 107 31.06 -8.13 15.03
C LEU A 107 31.35 -7.87 16.52
N HIS A 108 30.35 -7.81 17.38
CA HIS A 108 30.52 -7.73 18.82
C HIS A 108 31.33 -8.92 19.33
N GLN A 109 30.98 -10.14 18.94
CA GLN A 109 31.70 -11.33 19.34
C GLN A 109 33.15 -11.37 18.83
N LEU A 110 33.39 -10.96 17.61
CA LEU A 110 34.73 -10.99 17.00
C LEU A 110 35.65 -9.91 17.57
N THR A 111 35.12 -8.72 17.86
CA THR A 111 35.90 -7.56 18.29
C THR A 111 35.91 -7.35 19.80
N GLY A 112 35.00 -8.00 20.52
CA GLY A 112 34.75 -7.75 21.95
C GLY A 112 34.16 -6.37 22.27
N ASN A 113 33.70 -5.64 21.24
CA ASN A 113 33.21 -4.28 21.37
C ASN A 113 31.68 -4.22 21.17
N ALA A 114 30.96 -3.89 22.25
CA ALA A 114 29.50 -3.78 22.26
C ALA A 114 28.94 -2.67 21.34
N LEU A 115 29.79 -1.74 20.88
CA LEU A 115 29.36 -0.67 19.95
C LEU A 115 28.73 -1.22 18.67
N TRP A 116 29.18 -2.38 18.18
CA TRP A 116 28.64 -2.95 16.95
C TRP A 116 27.19 -3.38 17.08
N ASP A 117 26.82 -3.95 18.22
CA ASP A 117 25.43 -4.34 18.52
C ASP A 117 24.53 -3.11 18.70
N SER A 118 25.06 -2.11 19.44
CA SER A 118 24.37 -0.82 19.62
C SER A 118 24.12 -0.09 18.29
N VAL A 119 25.11 -0.06 17.40
CA VAL A 119 24.97 0.56 16.07
C VAL A 119 23.95 -0.22 15.22
N ALA A 120 24.01 -1.55 15.24
CA ALA A 120 23.02 -2.38 14.54
C ALA A 120 21.60 -2.11 15.06
N SER A 121 21.40 -2.01 16.37
CA SER A 121 20.13 -1.67 16.99
C SER A 121 19.60 -0.31 16.54
N ILE A 122 20.45 0.72 16.45
CA ILE A 122 20.06 2.03 15.97
C ILE A 122 19.69 1.98 14.49
N LEU A 123 20.46 1.28 13.65
CA LEU A 123 20.15 1.12 12.23
C LEU A 123 18.81 0.40 11.99
N ILE A 124 18.54 -0.64 12.77
CA ILE A 124 17.25 -1.34 12.75
C ILE A 124 16.13 -0.37 13.15
N GLY A 125 16.32 0.41 14.19
CA GLY A 125 15.33 1.39 14.63
C GLY A 125 15.04 2.46 13.56
N ILE A 126 16.07 2.96 12.87
CA ILE A 126 15.91 3.89 11.74
C ILE A 126 15.15 3.22 10.61
N LEU A 127 15.50 1.98 10.24
CA LEU A 127 14.81 1.22 9.19
C LEU A 127 13.31 1.07 9.50
N LEU A 128 12.96 0.66 10.72
CA LEU A 128 11.57 0.52 11.15
C LEU A 128 10.83 1.87 11.13
N GLY A 129 11.49 2.95 11.54
CA GLY A 129 10.94 4.31 11.49
C GLY A 129 10.63 4.76 10.06
N VAL A 130 11.54 4.50 9.12
CA VAL A 130 11.33 4.80 7.70
C VAL A 130 10.13 4.02 7.15
N ILE A 131 10.04 2.72 7.45
CA ILE A 131 8.91 1.88 7.02
C ILE A 131 7.59 2.41 7.61
N ALA A 132 7.57 2.78 8.89
CA ALA A 132 6.38 3.36 9.52
C ALA A 132 5.90 4.61 8.78
N VAL A 133 6.83 5.53 8.45
CA VAL A 133 6.50 6.77 7.71
C VAL A 133 5.98 6.46 6.31
N VAL A 134 6.61 5.53 5.58
CA VAL A 134 6.17 5.10 4.25
C VAL A 134 4.77 4.49 4.31
N LEU A 135 4.50 3.63 5.28
CA LEU A 135 3.19 3.01 5.47
C LEU A 135 2.12 4.06 5.82
N ILE A 136 2.43 5.05 6.66
CA ILE A 136 1.51 6.15 6.99
C ILE A 136 1.18 6.96 5.73
N ASP A 137 2.20 7.38 4.97
CA ASP A 137 1.98 8.22 3.78
C ASP A 137 1.13 7.49 2.73
N ARG A 138 1.44 6.24 2.46
CA ARG A 138 0.69 5.42 1.51
C ARG A 138 -0.73 5.12 1.99
N ASN A 139 -0.92 4.93 3.29
CA ASN A 139 -2.23 4.66 3.87
C ASN A 139 -3.12 5.91 3.93
N ARG A 140 -2.54 7.08 4.18
CA ARG A 140 -3.26 8.35 4.17
C ARG A 140 -3.98 8.58 2.83
N ARG A 141 -3.33 8.26 1.73
CA ARG A 141 -3.90 8.38 0.37
C ARG A 141 -5.12 7.49 0.20
N PHE A 142 -5.10 6.30 0.78
CA PHE A 142 -6.22 5.36 0.74
C PHE A 142 -7.45 5.84 1.53
N ILE A 143 -7.23 6.50 2.68
CA ILE A 143 -8.32 7.05 3.50
C ILE A 143 -8.93 8.29 2.83
N ALA A 144 -8.12 9.06 2.12
CA ALA A 144 -8.55 10.26 1.40
C ALA A 144 -9.23 9.96 0.04
N GLY A 145 -9.36 8.69 -0.37
CA GLY A 145 -9.81 8.29 -1.70
C GLY A 145 -8.71 8.54 -2.73
N GLU A 146 -7.85 7.54 -2.96
CA GLU A 146 -6.80 7.67 -3.98
C GLU A 146 -7.45 7.73 -5.36
N PRO A 147 -7.22 8.80 -6.15
CA PRO A 147 -7.72 8.86 -7.52
C PRO A 147 -7.18 7.66 -8.32
N GLY A 148 -8.04 7.03 -9.09
CA GLY A 148 -7.61 6.00 -10.04
C GLY A 148 -6.59 6.54 -11.03
N SER A 149 -5.74 5.67 -11.56
CA SER A 149 -4.78 6.05 -12.58
C SER A 149 -5.48 6.64 -13.82
N SER A 150 -4.74 7.41 -14.64
CA SER A 150 -5.26 7.96 -15.89
C SER A 150 -5.81 6.86 -16.81
N GLU A 151 -5.10 5.73 -16.89
CA GLU A 151 -5.51 4.59 -17.72
C GLU A 151 -6.82 3.97 -17.21
N LEU A 152 -6.98 3.85 -15.88
CA LEU A 152 -8.22 3.36 -15.29
C LEU A 152 -9.39 4.31 -15.55
N ARG A 153 -9.15 5.62 -15.42
CA ARG A 153 -10.15 6.64 -15.74
C ARG A 153 -10.57 6.57 -17.22
N GLU A 154 -9.61 6.47 -18.14
CA GLU A 154 -9.89 6.35 -19.58
C GLU A 154 -10.67 5.07 -19.90
N ALA A 155 -10.31 3.95 -19.29
CA ALA A 155 -11.05 2.69 -19.44
C ALA A 155 -12.50 2.81 -18.94
N MET A 156 -12.72 3.48 -17.80
CA MET A 156 -14.07 3.72 -17.29
C MET A 156 -14.86 4.69 -18.17
N VAL A 157 -14.24 5.75 -18.65
CA VAL A 157 -14.87 6.68 -19.61
C VAL A 157 -15.29 5.94 -20.89
N ALA A 158 -14.42 5.09 -21.44
CA ALA A 158 -14.76 4.29 -22.62
C ALA A 158 -15.94 3.33 -22.33
N ARG A 159 -15.95 2.72 -21.14
CA ARG A 159 -17.04 1.83 -20.71
C ARG A 159 -18.37 2.58 -20.55
N ILE A 160 -18.37 3.77 -19.94
CA ILE A 160 -19.58 4.59 -19.80
C ILE A 160 -20.09 5.04 -21.17
N LYS A 161 -19.20 5.44 -22.07
CA LYS A 161 -19.56 5.83 -23.46
C LYS A 161 -20.17 4.69 -24.27
N ALA A 162 -19.84 3.44 -23.93
CA ALA A 162 -20.42 2.27 -24.60
C ALA A 162 -21.81 1.89 -24.07
N LEU A 163 -22.29 2.51 -22.98
CA LEU A 163 -23.62 2.25 -22.43
C LEU A 163 -24.71 2.83 -23.34
N PRO A 164 -25.87 2.16 -23.43
CA PRO A 164 -27.00 2.66 -24.20
C PRO A 164 -27.49 4.02 -23.65
N ASP A 165 -27.98 4.88 -24.50
CA ASP A 165 -28.50 6.20 -24.14
C ASP A 165 -27.45 7.24 -23.66
N VAL A 166 -26.15 6.95 -23.62
CA VAL A 166 -25.07 7.90 -23.30
C VAL A 166 -24.57 8.54 -24.59
N ALA A 167 -24.73 9.84 -24.72
CA ALA A 167 -24.23 10.62 -25.85
C ALA A 167 -22.78 11.08 -25.67
N ALA A 168 -22.45 11.55 -24.46
CA ALA A 168 -21.12 11.98 -24.10
C ALA A 168 -20.84 11.80 -22.60
N VAL A 169 -19.55 11.74 -22.22
CA VAL A 169 -19.08 11.82 -20.84
C VAL A 169 -18.26 13.10 -20.73
N ARG A 170 -18.72 14.03 -19.92
CA ARG A 170 -18.08 15.35 -19.73
C ARG A 170 -17.06 15.32 -18.62
N PHE A 171 -17.32 14.53 -17.58
CA PHE A 171 -16.47 14.41 -16.41
C PHE A 171 -16.52 12.97 -15.90
N ALA A 172 -15.39 12.44 -15.45
CA ALA A 172 -15.33 11.17 -14.76
C ALA A 172 -14.18 11.16 -13.75
N ARG A 173 -14.48 10.74 -12.54
CA ARG A 173 -13.49 10.42 -11.51
C ARG A 173 -13.71 9.03 -10.99
N VAL A 174 -12.62 8.33 -10.80
CA VAL A 174 -12.59 6.99 -10.22
C VAL A 174 -11.76 7.06 -8.95
N PHE A 175 -12.26 6.50 -7.87
CA PHE A 175 -11.57 6.45 -6.59
C PHE A 175 -11.45 5.02 -6.12
N HIS A 176 -10.30 4.67 -5.58
CA HIS A 176 -10.13 3.43 -4.86
C HIS A 176 -10.71 3.57 -3.45
N VAL A 177 -11.76 2.79 -3.13
CA VAL A 177 -12.42 2.78 -1.82
C VAL A 177 -12.07 1.55 -0.99
N GLY A 178 -11.31 0.64 -1.59
CA GLY A 178 -10.83 -0.58 -0.95
C GLY A 178 -9.92 -1.38 -1.89
N PRO A 179 -9.39 -2.53 -1.44
CA PRO A 179 -8.59 -3.41 -2.30
C PRO A 179 -9.42 -3.85 -3.52
N ARG A 180 -9.00 -3.44 -4.70
CA ARG A 180 -9.70 -3.72 -5.98
C ARG A 180 -11.14 -3.22 -6.04
N LEU A 181 -11.54 -2.29 -5.16
CA LEU A 181 -12.87 -1.73 -5.10
C LEU A 181 -12.85 -0.27 -5.55
N LEU A 182 -13.73 0.07 -6.47
CA LEU A 182 -13.82 1.36 -7.13
C LEU A 182 -15.13 2.06 -6.78
N PHE A 183 -15.04 3.36 -6.59
CA PHE A 183 -16.17 4.29 -6.55
C PHE A 183 -16.07 5.22 -7.76
N LEU A 184 -17.14 5.30 -8.53
CA LEU A 184 -17.19 6.05 -9.79
C LEU A 184 -18.13 7.24 -9.67
N VAL A 185 -17.66 8.42 -10.04
CA VAL A 185 -18.50 9.60 -10.20
C VAL A 185 -18.31 10.12 -11.64
N ALA A 186 -19.41 10.25 -12.37
CA ALA A 186 -19.34 10.76 -13.73
C ALA A 186 -20.51 11.69 -14.06
N SER A 187 -20.24 12.68 -14.91
CA SER A 187 -21.24 13.55 -15.51
C SER A 187 -21.43 13.14 -16.97
N VAL A 188 -22.65 12.75 -17.32
CA VAL A 188 -22.98 12.20 -18.62
C VAL A 188 -24.04 13.05 -19.33
N ASP A 189 -23.91 13.15 -20.63
CA ASP A 189 -24.94 13.67 -21.52
C ASP A 189 -25.74 12.48 -22.06
N LEU A 190 -27.07 12.54 -21.90
CA LEU A 190 -27.97 11.49 -22.34
C LEU A 190 -28.58 11.82 -23.71
N ALA A 191 -28.66 10.83 -24.57
CA ALA A 191 -29.27 10.98 -25.86
C ALA A 191 -30.77 11.29 -25.75
N GLY A 192 -31.21 12.39 -26.43
CA GLY A 192 -32.59 12.82 -26.53
C GLY A 192 -33.06 13.71 -25.37
N ASP A 193 -34.18 14.39 -25.59
CA ASP A 193 -34.79 15.30 -24.62
C ASP A 193 -35.96 14.58 -23.94
N ALA A 194 -35.75 14.14 -22.70
CA ALA A 194 -36.69 13.38 -21.94
C ALA A 194 -37.12 14.09 -20.66
N PRO A 195 -38.39 13.94 -20.19
CA PRO A 195 -38.82 14.49 -18.91
C PRO A 195 -37.95 13.99 -17.75
N GLU A 196 -37.75 14.83 -16.74
CA GLU A 196 -36.91 14.59 -15.57
C GLU A 196 -37.14 13.20 -14.93
N SER A 197 -38.40 12.75 -14.83
CA SER A 197 -38.75 11.44 -14.28
C SER A 197 -38.21 10.26 -15.11
N HIS A 198 -38.05 10.43 -16.41
CA HIS A 198 -37.45 9.42 -17.31
C HIS A 198 -35.94 9.46 -17.24
N VAL A 199 -35.37 10.64 -17.14
CA VAL A 199 -33.93 10.83 -16.96
C VAL A 199 -33.44 10.15 -15.68
N ALA A 200 -34.11 10.37 -14.55
CA ALA A 200 -33.78 9.72 -13.28
C ALA A 200 -33.83 8.18 -13.35
N LYS A 201 -34.80 7.63 -14.11
CA LYS A 201 -34.88 6.18 -14.32
C LYS A 201 -33.76 5.65 -15.21
N LYS A 202 -33.37 6.42 -16.25
CA LYS A 202 -32.26 6.05 -17.12
C LYS A 202 -30.94 6.04 -16.33
N LEU A 203 -30.64 7.10 -15.57
CA LEU A 203 -29.43 7.17 -14.75
C LEU A 203 -29.34 5.98 -13.79
N ARG A 204 -30.40 5.69 -13.04
CA ARG A 204 -30.42 4.53 -12.12
C ARG A 204 -30.25 3.18 -12.82
N ARG A 205 -30.66 3.06 -14.08
CA ARG A 205 -30.42 1.85 -14.87
C ARG A 205 -28.94 1.73 -15.22
N LEU A 206 -28.34 2.83 -15.68
CA LEU A 206 -26.92 2.89 -16.05
C LEU A 206 -26.02 2.67 -14.84
N GLU A 207 -26.35 3.27 -13.68
CA GLU A 207 -25.65 3.03 -12.42
C GLU A 207 -25.64 1.55 -12.07
N ARG A 208 -26.80 0.89 -12.05
CA ARG A 208 -26.91 -0.56 -11.79
C ARG A 208 -26.15 -1.43 -12.79
N GLU A 209 -26.07 -1.01 -14.05
CA GLU A 209 -25.32 -1.72 -15.07
C GLU A 209 -23.81 -1.63 -14.81
N LEU A 210 -23.32 -0.47 -14.36
CA LEU A 210 -21.94 -0.29 -13.92
C LEU A 210 -21.63 -1.07 -12.65
N GLU A 211 -22.53 -1.03 -11.67
CA GLU A 211 -22.45 -1.76 -10.38
C GLU A 211 -22.57 -3.29 -10.52
N SER A 212 -22.99 -3.78 -11.69
CA SER A 212 -22.97 -5.22 -11.98
C SER A 212 -21.53 -5.78 -12.04
N ASP A 213 -20.53 -4.92 -12.19
CA ASP A 213 -19.13 -5.28 -12.06
C ASP A 213 -18.75 -5.41 -10.56
N PRO A 214 -18.26 -6.58 -10.12
CA PRO A 214 -17.92 -6.80 -8.71
C PRO A 214 -16.81 -5.87 -8.18
N HIS A 215 -16.09 -5.17 -9.06
CA HIS A 215 -15.07 -4.19 -8.67
C HIS A 215 -15.63 -2.78 -8.46
N ILE A 216 -16.86 -2.49 -8.91
CA ILE A 216 -17.52 -1.20 -8.73
C ILE A 216 -18.50 -1.30 -7.56
N VAL A 217 -18.16 -0.67 -6.44
CA VAL A 217 -19.00 -0.69 -5.21
C VAL A 217 -20.21 0.20 -5.35
N ASP A 218 -20.00 1.35 -6.02
CA ASP A 218 -21.06 2.33 -6.20
C ASP A 218 -20.70 3.22 -7.40
N ALA A 219 -21.69 3.63 -8.16
CA ALA A 219 -21.56 4.52 -9.31
C ALA A 219 -22.59 5.64 -9.21
N VAL A 220 -22.13 6.88 -9.17
CA VAL A 220 -22.98 8.06 -9.16
C VAL A 220 -22.89 8.76 -10.51
N LEU A 221 -23.99 8.76 -11.23
CA LEU A 221 -24.12 9.46 -12.52
C LEU A 221 -24.95 10.72 -12.36
N THR A 222 -24.41 11.83 -12.83
CA THR A 222 -25.11 13.13 -12.91
C THR A 222 -25.28 13.55 -14.36
N ILE A 223 -26.24 14.42 -14.62
CA ILE A 223 -26.42 15.00 -15.93
C ILE A 223 -25.44 16.14 -16.10
N ALA A 224 -24.77 16.18 -17.26
CA ALA A 224 -23.97 17.31 -17.67
C ALA A 224 -24.86 18.43 -18.23
N ASP A 225 -24.55 19.67 -17.90
CA ASP A 225 -25.09 20.79 -18.66
C ASP A 225 -24.43 20.87 -20.03
N SER A 226 -25.20 21.20 -21.08
CA SER A 226 -24.72 21.27 -22.45
C SER A 226 -23.59 22.31 -22.65
N ASP A 227 -23.48 23.27 -21.74
CA ASP A 227 -22.48 24.34 -21.73
C ASP A 227 -21.21 24.06 -20.92
N GLU A 228 -21.16 22.93 -20.21
CA GLU A 228 -19.95 22.55 -19.46
C GLU A 228 -18.87 22.04 -20.43
N SER A 229 -18.03 22.97 -20.89
CA SER A 229 -16.83 22.66 -21.67
C SER A 229 -15.90 21.74 -20.87
N ASP A 230 -15.31 20.74 -21.52
CA ASP A 230 -14.30 19.80 -20.97
C ASP A 230 -13.36 20.49 -19.97
N SER A 231 -13.72 20.48 -18.69
CA SER A 231 -12.81 20.88 -17.64
C SER A 231 -11.88 19.71 -17.33
N ASN A 232 -10.65 19.88 -17.76
CA ASN A 232 -9.48 19.01 -17.59
C ASN A 232 -9.29 18.51 -16.15
#